data_990d36757e016450389238f559550c98
#
_entry.id   990d36757e016450389238f559550c98
#
_cell.length_a   1.000
_cell.length_b   1.000
_cell.length_c   1.000
_cell.angle_alpha   90.00
_cell.angle_beta   90.00
_cell.angle_gamma   90.00
#
_symmetry.space_group_name_H-M   'P 1'
#
loop_
_entity.id
_entity.type
_entity.pdbx_description
1 polymer ?
#
loop_
_entity_poly.entity_id
_entity_poly.type
_entity_poly.pdbx_seq_one_letter_code
_entity_poly.pdbx_strand_id
1 'polypeptide(L)'
;IKIEFQGGEPMLNYPIVEKIILYAEKLNKKLKKELSFVICTNLLAISQEQIKFFYNHKVSISTSCDGQKDLHDECRKSLISDSAYDSFFENMLQVRRICGKGEPSALLTITRRNISSIESIIDLYRDLGFNNIFIRALNPYGYAVENKDELSYTVDEFIDAYDKALKYIINLNLQGTYFVEAYAAMLLQRIMTPFPTGFVD
;
A
#
# COMPACT_ATOMS: atom_id res chain seq x y z
N ILE A 1 3.37 -13.72 -14.49
CA ILE A 1 3.20 -14.29 -13.14
C ILE A 1 3.55 -13.21 -12.15
N LYS A 2 2.59 -12.81 -11.31
CA LYS A 2 2.81 -11.90 -10.20
C LYS A 2 2.93 -12.70 -8.91
N ILE A 3 3.99 -12.49 -8.15
CA ILE A 3 4.19 -13.05 -6.81
C ILE A 3 4.11 -11.89 -5.82
N GLU A 4 3.15 -11.97 -4.90
CA GLU A 4 2.88 -10.92 -3.93
C GLU A 4 3.08 -11.47 -2.50
N PHE A 5 3.98 -10.82 -1.76
CA PHE A 5 4.25 -11.14 -0.36
C PHE A 5 3.34 -10.30 0.52
N GLN A 6 2.36 -10.96 1.10
CA GLN A 6 1.38 -10.38 2.03
C GLN A 6 1.32 -11.21 3.31
N GLY A 7 0.52 -10.78 4.24
CA GLY A 7 0.23 -11.49 5.47
C GLY A 7 0.26 -10.55 6.66
N GLY A 8 0.77 -10.96 7.82
CA GLY A 8 1.01 -10.05 8.92
C GLY A 8 2.04 -8.99 8.50
N GLU A 9 3.32 -9.29 8.69
CA GLU A 9 4.42 -8.46 8.18
C GLU A 9 5.46 -9.37 7.51
N PRO A 10 5.57 -9.35 6.17
CA PRO A 10 6.50 -10.23 5.45
C PRO A 10 7.96 -10.02 5.82
N MET A 11 8.33 -8.80 6.24
CA MET A 11 9.71 -8.48 6.62
C MET A 11 10.17 -9.23 7.87
N LEU A 12 9.26 -9.72 8.70
CA LEU A 12 9.61 -10.59 9.84
C LEU A 12 10.23 -11.93 9.40
N ASN A 13 9.97 -12.34 8.16
CA ASN A 13 10.57 -13.54 7.60
C ASN A 13 11.27 -13.25 6.25
N TYR A 14 12.04 -12.16 6.22
CA TYR A 14 12.77 -11.72 5.05
C TYR A 14 13.60 -12.83 4.38
N PRO A 15 14.29 -13.75 5.11
CA PRO A 15 15.05 -14.82 4.47
C PRO A 15 14.21 -15.73 3.56
N ILE A 16 12.94 -15.93 3.87
CA ILE A 16 12.04 -16.70 3.02
C ILE A 16 11.61 -15.87 1.81
N VAL A 17 11.33 -14.58 1.97
CA VAL A 17 11.02 -13.67 0.86
C VAL A 17 12.16 -13.66 -0.15
N GLU A 18 13.39 -13.44 0.31
CA GLU A 18 14.59 -13.46 -0.51
C GLU A 18 14.76 -14.79 -1.27
N LYS A 19 14.63 -15.90 -0.55
CA LYS A 19 14.76 -17.25 -1.14
C LYS A 19 13.70 -17.50 -2.23
N ILE A 20 12.47 -17.06 -2.03
CA ILE A 20 11.39 -17.23 -3.03
C ILE A 20 11.69 -16.41 -4.28
N ILE A 21 12.12 -15.16 -4.13
CA ILE A 21 12.48 -14.28 -5.26
C ILE A 21 13.59 -14.92 -6.10
N LEU A 22 14.71 -15.29 -5.46
CA LEU A 22 15.85 -15.89 -6.14
C LEU A 22 15.50 -17.23 -6.82
N TYR A 23 14.67 -18.03 -6.18
CA TYR A 23 14.21 -19.30 -6.74
C TYR A 23 13.29 -19.08 -7.96
N ALA A 24 12.33 -18.15 -7.86
CA ALA A 24 11.44 -17.84 -8.96
C ALA A 24 12.19 -17.28 -10.17
N GLU A 25 13.14 -16.38 -9.97
CA GLU A 25 14.00 -15.86 -11.05
C GLU A 25 14.85 -16.98 -11.69
N LYS A 26 15.41 -17.89 -10.88
CA LYS A 26 16.17 -19.04 -11.39
C LYS A 26 15.30 -19.93 -12.28
N LEU A 27 14.08 -20.23 -11.86
CA LEU A 27 13.13 -21.01 -12.68
C LEU A 27 12.75 -20.24 -13.96
N ASN A 28 12.52 -18.96 -13.86
CA ASN A 28 12.08 -18.12 -14.96
C ASN A 28 13.12 -17.96 -16.07
N LYS A 29 14.40 -18.16 -15.79
CA LYS A 29 15.45 -18.22 -16.83
C LYS A 29 15.14 -19.26 -17.92
N LYS A 30 14.47 -20.37 -17.55
CA LYS A 30 14.03 -21.42 -18.49
C LYS A 30 12.64 -21.17 -19.05
N LEU A 31 11.71 -20.69 -18.19
CA LEU A 31 10.30 -20.55 -18.54
C LEU A 31 9.97 -19.28 -19.32
N LYS A 32 10.81 -18.24 -19.19
CA LYS A 32 10.71 -16.93 -19.89
C LYS A 32 9.30 -16.32 -19.79
N LYS A 33 8.67 -16.41 -18.62
CA LYS A 33 7.40 -15.77 -18.34
C LYS A 33 7.62 -14.33 -17.90
N GLU A 34 6.64 -13.48 -18.13
CA GLU A 34 6.58 -12.20 -17.45
C GLU A 34 6.45 -12.44 -15.96
N LEU A 35 7.42 -12.00 -15.17
CA LEU A 35 7.50 -12.22 -13.73
C LEU A 35 7.65 -10.89 -13.03
N SER A 36 6.78 -10.65 -12.06
CA SER A 36 6.80 -9.45 -11.21
C SER A 36 6.65 -9.83 -9.73
N PHE A 37 7.23 -9.01 -8.87
CA PHE A 37 7.18 -9.18 -7.42
C PHE A 37 6.60 -7.93 -6.77
N VAL A 38 5.80 -8.13 -5.73
CA VAL A 38 5.29 -7.06 -4.87
C VAL A 38 5.46 -7.49 -3.42
N ILE A 39 5.89 -6.58 -2.56
CA ILE A 39 5.89 -6.77 -1.12
C ILE A 39 5.02 -5.71 -0.45
N CYS A 40 4.05 -6.15 0.36
CA CYS A 40 3.23 -5.28 1.20
C CYS A 40 3.80 -5.26 2.60
N THR A 41 4.39 -4.14 3.01
CA THR A 41 5.06 -4.00 4.30
C THR A 41 4.67 -2.70 5.01
N ASN A 42 4.65 -2.73 6.34
CA ASN A 42 4.43 -1.54 7.16
C ASN A 42 5.65 -0.60 7.23
N LEU A 43 6.78 -0.99 6.64
CA LEU A 43 8.05 -0.28 6.65
C LEU A 43 8.65 -0.01 8.04
N LEU A 44 8.19 -0.67 9.12
CA LEU A 44 8.75 -0.43 10.44
C LEU A 44 10.15 -1.02 10.63
N ALA A 45 10.43 -2.14 9.97
CA ALA A 45 11.69 -2.88 10.11
C ALA A 45 12.24 -3.29 8.74
N ILE A 46 12.90 -2.37 8.07
CA ILE A 46 13.56 -2.62 6.78
C ILE A 46 14.95 -2.01 6.76
N SER A 47 15.96 -2.79 6.35
CA SER A 47 17.33 -2.29 6.22
C SER A 47 17.63 -1.74 4.82
N GLN A 48 18.68 -0.93 4.71
CA GLN A 48 19.13 -0.44 3.40
C GLN A 48 19.55 -1.57 2.46
N GLU A 49 20.14 -2.64 2.97
CA GLU A 49 20.53 -3.82 2.21
C GLU A 49 19.29 -4.51 1.61
N GLN A 50 18.24 -4.64 2.40
CA GLN A 50 16.96 -5.21 1.96
C GLN A 50 16.29 -4.34 0.89
N ILE A 51 16.29 -3.01 1.06
CA ILE A 51 15.78 -2.08 0.04
C ILE A 51 16.59 -2.20 -1.26
N LYS A 52 17.93 -2.26 -1.19
CA LYS A 52 18.80 -2.47 -2.36
C LYS A 52 18.52 -3.82 -3.02
N PHE A 53 18.29 -4.87 -2.24
CA PHE A 53 17.91 -6.17 -2.78
C PHE A 53 16.60 -6.06 -3.57
N PHE A 54 15.56 -5.45 -3.00
CA PHE A 54 14.29 -5.24 -3.69
C PHE A 54 14.44 -4.43 -4.97
N TYR A 55 15.22 -3.35 -4.93
CA TYR A 55 15.52 -2.56 -6.12
C TYR A 55 16.20 -3.39 -7.23
N ASN A 56 17.23 -4.16 -6.89
CA ASN A 56 17.98 -4.99 -7.84
C ASN A 56 17.13 -6.09 -8.47
N HIS A 57 16.16 -6.63 -7.71
CA HIS A 57 15.25 -7.69 -8.16
C HIS A 57 13.90 -7.16 -8.65
N LYS A 58 13.76 -5.83 -8.84
CA LYS A 58 12.55 -5.16 -9.34
C LYS A 58 11.29 -5.54 -8.54
N VAL A 59 11.44 -5.64 -7.24
CA VAL A 59 10.33 -5.86 -6.31
C VAL A 59 9.66 -4.52 -6.03
N SER A 60 8.40 -4.37 -6.38
CA SER A 60 7.61 -3.19 -6.01
C SER A 60 7.26 -3.23 -4.53
N ILE A 61 7.41 -2.11 -3.85
CA ILE A 61 7.09 -1.98 -2.43
C ILE A 61 5.76 -1.27 -2.29
N SER A 62 4.81 -1.90 -1.57
CA SER A 62 3.53 -1.30 -1.22
C SER A 62 3.48 -1.08 0.29
N THR A 63 3.04 0.08 0.71
CA THR A 63 2.97 0.43 2.13
C THR A 63 1.70 1.18 2.47
N SER A 64 1.40 1.28 3.76
CA SER A 64 0.20 1.93 4.25
C SER A 64 0.47 2.85 5.43
N CYS A 65 -0.16 4.03 5.39
CA CYS A 65 -0.25 4.96 6.50
C CYS A 65 -1.73 5.20 6.82
N ASP A 66 -2.12 4.99 8.07
CA ASP A 66 -3.54 5.00 8.46
C ASP A 66 -4.07 6.42 8.74
N GLY A 67 -3.20 7.42 8.76
CA GLY A 67 -3.52 8.82 9.01
C GLY A 67 -2.36 9.60 9.59
N GLN A 68 -2.65 10.78 10.15
CA GLN A 68 -1.69 11.60 10.85
C GLN A 68 -1.01 10.81 11.99
N LYS A 69 0.13 11.30 12.47
CA LYS A 69 1.00 10.58 13.42
C LYS A 69 0.24 9.92 14.57
N ASP A 70 -0.59 10.67 15.29
CA ASP A 70 -1.31 10.16 16.45
C ASP A 70 -2.23 8.99 16.07
N LEU A 71 -2.99 9.13 14.97
CA LEU A 71 -3.89 8.10 14.48
C LEU A 71 -3.10 6.87 13.97
N HIS A 72 -2.00 7.08 13.27
CA HIS A 72 -1.17 5.99 12.79
C HIS A 72 -0.55 5.20 13.95
N ASP A 73 -0.01 5.89 14.95
CA ASP A 73 0.60 5.26 16.14
C ASP A 73 -0.45 4.54 17.00
N GLU A 74 -1.70 5.06 17.06
CA GLU A 74 -2.82 4.36 17.69
C GLU A 74 -3.20 3.07 16.94
N CYS A 75 -3.26 3.13 15.61
CA CYS A 75 -3.61 2.00 14.75
C CYS A 75 -2.52 0.93 14.67
N ARG A 76 -1.24 1.35 14.76
CA ARG A 76 -0.05 0.49 14.57
C ARG A 76 0.92 0.64 15.73
N LYS A 77 0.71 -0.15 16.76
CA LYS A 77 1.66 -0.19 17.87
C LYS A 77 2.97 -0.84 17.44
N SER A 78 4.06 -0.08 17.49
CA SER A 78 5.40 -0.61 17.24
C SER A 78 5.93 -1.31 18.49
N LEU A 79 6.60 -2.45 18.30
CA LEU A 79 7.35 -3.15 19.34
C LEU A 79 8.84 -2.78 19.36
N ILE A 80 9.28 -1.99 18.36
CA ILE A 80 10.70 -1.71 18.11
C ILE A 80 11.04 -0.21 18.16
N SER A 81 10.04 0.66 18.23
CA SER A 81 10.21 2.11 18.28
C SER A 81 9.08 2.76 19.06
N ASP A 82 9.31 3.97 19.56
CA ASP A 82 8.32 4.76 20.30
C ASP A 82 7.18 5.26 19.39
N SER A 83 7.43 5.39 18.08
CA SER A 83 6.46 5.82 17.08
C SER A 83 6.58 4.96 15.81
N ALA A 84 5.48 4.31 15.44
CA ALA A 84 5.35 3.60 14.18
C ALA A 84 5.40 4.57 12.99
N TYR A 85 4.78 5.75 13.13
CA TYR A 85 4.77 6.79 12.11
C TYR A 85 6.18 7.30 11.79
N ASP A 86 6.98 7.60 12.80
CA ASP A 86 8.34 8.11 12.58
C ASP A 86 9.21 7.07 11.87
N SER A 87 9.13 5.79 12.30
CA SER A 87 9.83 4.68 11.64
C SER A 87 9.37 4.49 10.20
N PHE A 88 8.06 4.53 9.95
CA PHE A 88 7.48 4.48 8.61
C PHE A 88 8.03 5.61 7.73
N PHE A 89 8.00 6.84 8.24
CA PHE A 89 8.41 8.04 7.48
C PHE A 89 9.89 7.99 7.11
N GLU A 90 10.76 7.67 8.06
CA GLU A 90 12.20 7.53 7.81
C GLU A 90 12.51 6.45 6.77
N ASN A 91 11.89 5.28 6.91
CA ASN A 91 12.12 4.17 6.00
C ASN A 91 11.51 4.43 4.61
N MET A 92 10.37 5.12 4.52
CA MET A 92 9.81 5.59 3.25
C MET A 92 10.78 6.51 2.51
N LEU A 93 11.43 7.44 3.22
CA LEU A 93 12.44 8.31 2.63
C LEU A 93 13.68 7.52 2.15
N GLN A 94 14.07 6.46 2.87
CA GLN A 94 15.15 5.58 2.43
C GLN A 94 14.77 4.79 1.17
N VAL A 95 13.56 4.25 1.11
CA VAL A 95 13.03 3.57 -0.09
C VAL A 95 13.08 4.52 -1.29
N ARG A 96 12.57 5.76 -1.16
CA ARG A 96 12.60 6.75 -2.24
C ARG A 96 14.00 7.14 -2.69
N ARG A 97 14.94 7.21 -1.75
CA ARG A 97 16.34 7.52 -2.09
C ARG A 97 16.99 6.43 -2.93
N ILE A 98 16.64 5.16 -2.69
CA ILE A 98 17.25 4.00 -3.35
C ILE A 98 16.45 3.62 -4.61
N CYS A 99 15.12 3.55 -4.50
CA CYS A 99 14.25 3.03 -5.56
C CYS A 99 13.67 4.14 -6.47
N GLY A 100 13.76 5.40 -6.05
CA GLY A 100 13.17 6.54 -6.76
C GLY A 100 11.78 6.94 -6.23
N LYS A 101 11.29 8.09 -6.73
CA LYS A 101 10.05 8.71 -6.22
C LYS A 101 8.76 7.90 -6.49
N GLY A 102 8.81 6.92 -7.39
CA GLY A 102 7.67 6.05 -7.68
C GLY A 102 7.43 4.97 -6.62
N GLU A 103 8.39 4.76 -5.72
CA GLU A 103 8.29 3.80 -4.61
C GLU A 103 8.33 4.53 -3.25
N PRO A 104 7.70 3.98 -2.22
CA PRO A 104 6.73 2.90 -2.27
C PRO A 104 5.38 3.37 -2.84
N SER A 105 4.52 2.43 -3.28
CA SER A 105 3.12 2.71 -3.62
C SER A 105 2.26 2.80 -2.37
N ALA A 106 1.24 3.66 -2.41
CA ALA A 106 0.32 3.89 -1.31
C ALA A 106 -0.87 2.92 -1.33
N LEU A 107 -1.06 2.17 -0.26
CA LEU A 107 -2.21 1.30 -0.05
C LEU A 107 -2.86 1.63 1.30
N LEU A 108 -4.01 2.26 1.29
CA LEU A 108 -4.78 2.58 2.48
C LEU A 108 -5.87 1.54 2.72
N THR A 109 -5.88 0.93 3.91
CA THR A 109 -7.01 0.12 4.36
C THR A 109 -7.91 0.96 5.26
N ILE A 110 -9.17 1.11 4.86
CA ILE A 110 -10.17 1.80 5.67
C ILE A 110 -10.59 0.94 6.84
N THR A 111 -10.66 1.55 8.02
CA THR A 111 -11.19 0.97 9.24
C THR A 111 -12.14 1.95 9.90
N ARG A 112 -12.91 1.54 10.92
CA ARG A 112 -13.74 2.43 11.74
C ARG A 112 -12.95 3.63 12.30
N ARG A 113 -11.65 3.44 12.57
CA ARG A 113 -10.81 4.47 13.18
C ARG A 113 -10.43 5.60 12.23
N ASN A 114 -10.35 5.32 10.92
CA ASN A 114 -9.87 6.30 9.94
C ASN A 114 -10.89 6.68 8.86
N ILE A 115 -12.05 6.01 8.78
CA ILE A 115 -13.07 6.24 7.74
C ILE A 115 -13.58 7.69 7.70
N SER A 116 -13.72 8.34 8.85
CA SER A 116 -14.18 9.74 8.94
C SER A 116 -13.13 10.76 8.51
N SER A 117 -11.86 10.36 8.43
CA SER A 117 -10.71 11.23 8.17
C SER A 117 -10.15 11.10 6.76
N ILE A 118 -10.93 10.56 5.82
CA ILE A 118 -10.42 10.15 4.49
C ILE A 118 -9.78 11.31 3.72
N GLU A 119 -10.34 12.51 3.75
CA GLU A 119 -9.79 13.67 3.04
C GLU A 119 -8.45 14.10 3.63
N SER A 120 -8.34 14.18 4.96
CA SER A 120 -7.08 14.53 5.63
C SER A 120 -6.00 13.47 5.43
N ILE A 121 -6.39 12.20 5.23
CA ILE A 121 -5.46 11.12 4.88
C ILE A 121 -4.97 11.29 3.43
N ILE A 122 -5.84 11.64 2.51
CA ILE A 122 -5.46 11.96 1.12
C ILE A 122 -4.46 13.13 1.09
N ASP A 123 -4.74 14.20 1.85
CA ASP A 123 -3.82 15.32 1.99
C ASP A 123 -2.46 14.89 2.56
N LEU A 124 -2.47 14.06 3.60
CA LEU A 124 -1.24 13.50 4.16
C LEU A 124 -0.43 12.74 3.12
N TYR A 125 -1.05 11.83 2.35
CA TYR A 125 -0.34 11.11 1.30
C TYR A 125 0.24 12.04 0.24
N ARG A 126 -0.53 13.05 -0.18
CA ARG A 126 -0.04 14.09 -1.10
C ARG A 126 1.16 14.84 -0.51
N ASP A 127 1.07 15.27 0.74
CA ASP A 127 2.13 16.02 1.43
C ASP A 127 3.37 15.15 1.68
N LEU A 128 3.19 13.85 1.88
CA LEU A 128 4.26 12.85 1.86
C LEU A 128 4.84 12.63 0.45
N GLY A 129 4.29 13.27 -0.60
CA GLY A 129 4.79 13.22 -1.97
C GLY A 129 4.34 12.00 -2.77
N PHE A 130 3.26 11.36 -2.39
CA PHE A 130 2.58 10.39 -3.25
C PHE A 130 1.73 11.12 -4.29
N ASN A 131 1.58 10.54 -5.45
CA ASN A 131 0.71 11.05 -6.51
C ASN A 131 -0.50 10.14 -6.78
N ASN A 132 -0.61 9.07 -6.04
CA ASN A 132 -1.73 8.15 -6.07
C ASN A 132 -1.93 7.47 -4.71
N ILE A 133 -3.11 6.90 -4.55
CA ILE A 133 -3.51 6.08 -3.41
C ILE A 133 -4.40 4.94 -3.89
N PHE A 134 -4.26 3.77 -3.31
CA PHE A 134 -5.22 2.67 -3.45
C PHE A 134 -6.02 2.58 -2.16
N ILE A 135 -7.31 2.89 -2.22
CA ILE A 135 -8.23 2.84 -1.07
C ILE A 135 -8.93 1.48 -1.05
N ARG A 136 -8.67 0.71 -0.01
CA ARG A 136 -9.16 -0.66 0.14
C ARG A 136 -10.10 -0.78 1.33
N ALA A 137 -11.19 -1.53 1.14
CA ALA A 137 -12.04 -1.95 2.24
C ALA A 137 -11.31 -2.90 3.20
N LEU A 138 -11.72 -2.91 4.46
CA LEU A 138 -11.22 -3.85 5.45
C LEU A 138 -11.58 -5.28 5.05
N ASN A 139 -10.57 -6.13 4.90
CA ASN A 139 -10.78 -7.55 4.69
C ASN A 139 -10.99 -8.27 6.03
N PRO A 140 -12.02 -9.13 6.17
CA PRO A 140 -12.31 -9.82 7.41
C PRO A 140 -11.40 -11.03 7.61
N TYR A 141 -10.09 -10.80 7.79
CA TYR A 141 -9.08 -11.83 8.05
C TYR A 141 -8.20 -11.46 9.24
N GLY A 142 -7.70 -12.49 9.94
CA GLY A 142 -6.73 -12.34 11.03
C GLY A 142 -7.19 -11.34 12.08
N TYR A 143 -6.35 -10.38 12.40
CA TYR A 143 -6.59 -9.36 13.41
C TYR A 143 -7.93 -8.61 13.24
N ALA A 144 -8.38 -8.40 12.01
CA ALA A 144 -9.65 -7.73 11.75
C ALA A 144 -10.87 -8.54 12.18
N VAL A 145 -10.79 -9.87 12.21
CA VAL A 145 -11.86 -10.75 12.74
C VAL A 145 -11.90 -10.67 14.26
N GLU A 146 -10.73 -10.72 14.89
CA GLU A 146 -10.61 -10.70 16.37
C GLU A 146 -11.04 -9.35 16.95
N ASN A 147 -10.89 -8.25 16.19
CA ASN A 147 -11.19 -6.88 16.63
C ASN A 147 -12.33 -6.26 15.79
N LYS A 148 -13.28 -7.07 15.36
CA LYS A 148 -14.38 -6.66 14.48
C LYS A 148 -15.15 -5.47 15.02
N ASP A 149 -15.45 -5.43 16.30
CA ASP A 149 -16.27 -4.38 16.93
C ASP A 149 -15.60 -3.00 16.89
N GLU A 150 -14.27 -2.97 16.91
CA GLU A 150 -13.50 -1.72 16.86
C GLU A 150 -13.15 -1.28 15.44
N LEU A 151 -13.03 -2.22 14.49
CA LEU A 151 -12.47 -1.95 13.18
C LEU A 151 -13.51 -1.96 12.06
N SER A 152 -14.64 -2.69 12.22
CA SER A 152 -15.61 -2.84 11.14
C SER A 152 -16.56 -1.66 11.00
N TYR A 153 -17.07 -1.52 9.83
CA TYR A 153 -18.08 -0.56 9.39
C TYR A 153 -19.03 -1.26 8.41
N THR A 154 -20.14 -0.65 8.08
CA THR A 154 -21.09 -1.17 7.09
C THR A 154 -20.61 -0.91 5.67
N VAL A 155 -21.14 -1.66 4.71
CA VAL A 155 -20.85 -1.44 3.28
C VAL A 155 -21.26 -0.02 2.86
N ASP A 156 -22.38 0.47 3.34
CA ASP A 156 -22.86 1.82 3.01
C ASP A 156 -21.90 2.89 3.54
N GLU A 157 -21.41 2.76 4.78
CA GLU A 157 -20.40 3.67 5.34
C GLU A 157 -19.11 3.68 4.51
N PHE A 158 -18.69 2.52 3.98
CA PHE A 158 -17.54 2.47 3.09
C PHE A 158 -17.80 3.17 1.75
N ILE A 159 -18.97 2.90 1.14
CA ILE A 159 -19.35 3.52 -0.14
C ILE A 159 -19.41 5.04 0.01
N ASP A 160 -20.01 5.55 1.08
CA ASP A 160 -20.10 6.98 1.36
C ASP A 160 -18.70 7.60 1.53
N ALA A 161 -17.81 6.95 2.30
CA ALA A 161 -16.44 7.43 2.48
C ALA A 161 -15.64 7.38 1.17
N TYR A 162 -15.81 6.33 0.37
CA TYR A 162 -15.14 6.18 -0.91
C TYR A 162 -15.63 7.22 -1.94
N ASP A 163 -16.92 7.46 -2.02
CA ASP A 163 -17.52 8.53 -2.86
C ASP A 163 -16.99 9.90 -2.47
N LYS A 164 -16.91 10.17 -1.15
CA LYS A 164 -16.31 11.40 -0.63
C LYS A 164 -14.85 11.53 -1.03
N ALA A 165 -14.06 10.46 -0.91
CA ALA A 165 -12.66 10.43 -1.32
C ALA A 165 -12.51 10.71 -2.83
N LEU A 166 -13.31 10.07 -3.68
CA LEU A 166 -13.27 10.29 -5.13
C LEU A 166 -13.63 11.72 -5.51
N LYS A 167 -14.70 12.28 -4.94
CA LYS A 167 -15.08 13.67 -5.17
C LYS A 167 -13.97 14.64 -4.75
N TYR A 168 -13.34 14.37 -3.62
CA TYR A 168 -12.21 15.16 -3.14
C TYR A 168 -11.00 15.09 -4.11
N ILE A 169 -10.62 13.90 -4.53
CA ILE A 169 -9.51 13.70 -5.49
C ILE A 169 -9.82 14.35 -6.85
N ILE A 170 -11.05 14.24 -7.35
CA ILE A 170 -11.47 14.92 -8.58
C ILE A 170 -11.31 16.42 -8.43
N ASN A 171 -11.75 16.99 -7.30
CA ASN A 171 -11.63 18.42 -7.04
C ASN A 171 -10.16 18.88 -6.97
N LEU A 172 -9.27 18.11 -6.35
CA LEU A 172 -7.83 18.39 -6.37
C LEU A 172 -7.29 18.46 -7.81
N ASN A 173 -7.67 17.52 -8.67
CA ASN A 173 -7.26 17.51 -10.07
C ASN A 173 -7.81 18.71 -10.85
N LEU A 174 -9.06 19.11 -10.62
CA LEU A 174 -9.66 20.31 -11.22
C LEU A 174 -8.93 21.59 -10.80
N GLN A 175 -8.32 21.61 -9.61
CA GLN A 175 -7.50 22.71 -9.09
C GLN A 175 -6.04 22.63 -9.55
N GLY A 176 -5.69 21.68 -10.44
CA GLY A 176 -4.33 21.52 -10.99
C GLY A 176 -3.38 20.65 -10.13
N THR A 177 -3.87 20.01 -9.08
CA THR A 177 -3.07 19.08 -8.27
C THR A 177 -3.32 17.65 -8.76
N TYR A 178 -2.32 17.06 -9.43
CA TYR A 178 -2.43 15.69 -9.93
C TYR A 178 -2.40 14.68 -8.78
N PHE A 179 -3.50 13.95 -8.60
CA PHE A 179 -3.59 12.84 -7.65
C PHE A 179 -4.59 11.80 -8.15
N VAL A 180 -4.32 10.51 -7.99
CA VAL A 180 -5.13 9.43 -8.55
C VAL A 180 -5.56 8.44 -7.47
N GLU A 181 -6.83 8.06 -7.47
CA GLU A 181 -7.28 6.86 -6.79
C GLU A 181 -7.08 5.67 -7.74
N ALA A 182 -6.17 4.76 -7.36
CA ALA A 182 -5.65 3.74 -8.26
C ALA A 182 -6.71 2.67 -8.63
N TYR A 183 -7.61 2.32 -7.70
CA TYR A 183 -8.67 1.35 -7.96
C TYR A 183 -9.73 1.89 -8.93
N ALA A 184 -10.18 3.13 -8.73
CA ALA A 184 -11.13 3.78 -9.65
C ALA A 184 -10.52 3.95 -11.05
N ALA A 185 -9.26 4.36 -11.14
CA ALA A 185 -8.56 4.48 -12.40
C ALA A 185 -8.48 3.14 -13.14
N MET A 186 -8.19 2.06 -12.43
CA MET A 186 -8.17 0.71 -12.99
C MET A 186 -9.56 0.25 -13.45
N LEU A 187 -10.61 0.51 -12.68
CA LEU A 187 -11.99 0.19 -13.08
C LEU A 187 -12.40 0.98 -14.33
N LEU A 188 -12.08 2.27 -14.40
CA LEU A 188 -12.32 3.09 -15.58
C LEU A 188 -11.57 2.55 -16.81
N GLN A 189 -10.31 2.19 -16.65
CA GLN A 189 -9.54 1.56 -17.72
C GLN A 189 -10.23 0.27 -18.22
N ARG A 190 -10.73 -0.56 -17.32
CA ARG A 190 -11.44 -1.80 -17.65
C ARG A 190 -12.75 -1.55 -18.40
N ILE A 191 -13.47 -0.48 -18.07
CA ILE A 191 -14.73 -0.09 -18.75
C ILE A 191 -14.42 0.53 -20.13
N MET A 192 -13.38 1.34 -20.22
CA MET A 192 -13.09 2.17 -21.38
C MET A 192 -12.19 1.50 -22.42
N THR A 193 -11.52 0.40 -22.08
CA THR A 193 -10.56 -0.25 -22.98
C THR A 193 -10.70 -1.78 -22.94
N PRO A 194 -10.33 -2.50 -24.03
CA PRO A 194 -10.29 -3.95 -24.05
C PRO A 194 -9.02 -4.54 -23.39
N PHE A 195 -8.15 -3.71 -22.80
CA PHE A 195 -6.90 -4.17 -22.23
C PHE A 195 -7.12 -4.82 -20.85
N PRO A 196 -6.47 -5.96 -20.58
CA PRO A 196 -6.54 -6.59 -19.27
C PRO A 196 -5.88 -5.67 -18.22
N THR A 197 -6.55 -5.51 -17.10
CA THR A 197 -6.05 -4.67 -15.99
C THR A 197 -5.20 -5.44 -14.99
N GLY A 198 -5.05 -6.77 -15.20
CA GLY A 198 -4.33 -7.65 -14.26
C GLY A 198 -5.12 -8.03 -13.00
N PHE A 199 -6.36 -7.56 -12.88
CA PHE A 199 -7.30 -8.08 -11.89
C PHE A 199 -8.03 -9.29 -12.43
N VAL A 200 -8.31 -10.25 -11.56
CA VAL A 200 -8.94 -11.53 -11.89
C VAL A 200 -10.12 -11.32 -12.84
N ASP A 201 -10.03 -11.95 -13.98
CA ASP A 201 -11.14 -12.13 -14.90
C ASP A 201 -12.02 -13.29 -14.40
#